data_0d30d2a5636c89a200bcac557973fae3
#
_entry.id   0d30d2a5636c89a200bcac557973fae3
#
_cell.length_a   1.000
_cell.length_b   1.000
_cell.length_c   1.000
_cell.angle_alpha   90.00
_cell.angle_beta   90.00
_cell.angle_gamma   90.00
#
_symmetry.space_group_name_H-M   'P 1'
#
loop_
_entity.id
_entity.type
_entity.pdbx_description
1 polymer ?
#
loop_
_entity_poly.entity_id
_entity_poly.type
_entity_poly.pdbx_seq_one_letter_code
_entity_poly.pdbx_strand_id
1 'polypeptide(L)'
;ITDVAKAANVAVGTVSRVLNNHADVNAEIRERVTQAARELGYSRLRQRKRAREQPVVTSRENIAVICFGMDDTLVQLPVISAALQGIERSLSQQGRSLMFANIPKGDRVPPFLVEQHVEGLILKGPNQGELPPASESPLLSHIYRLPHVWLMGRLHGAQGDHCNFDTEAAARLAADHLLAKGHTHVGFMNPKPGQNQFERLKSSFRICAERNQQRFTLLE
;
A
#
# COMPACT_ATOMS: atom_id res chain seq x y z
N ILE A 1 10.51 -9.43 -39.09
CA ILE A 1 9.52 -10.51 -39.33
C ILE A 1 9.24 -10.66 -40.81
N THR A 2 9.03 -9.59 -41.54
CA THR A 2 8.72 -9.60 -42.96
C THR A 2 9.86 -10.19 -43.80
N ASP A 3 11.11 -9.89 -43.44
CA ASP A 3 12.29 -10.40 -44.15
C ASP A 3 12.52 -11.88 -43.84
N VAL A 4 12.26 -12.31 -42.61
CA VAL A 4 12.28 -13.74 -42.24
C VAL A 4 11.18 -14.52 -42.97
N ALA A 5 10.00 -13.93 -43.14
CA ALA A 5 8.90 -14.54 -43.89
C ALA A 5 9.27 -14.75 -45.36
N LYS A 6 9.90 -13.76 -46.02
CA LYS A 6 10.43 -13.86 -47.40
C LYS A 6 11.52 -14.91 -47.50
N ALA A 7 12.51 -14.89 -46.61
CA ALA A 7 13.63 -15.84 -46.63
C ALA A 7 13.17 -17.30 -46.39
N ALA A 8 12.21 -17.51 -45.49
CA ALA A 8 11.65 -18.83 -45.22
C ALA A 8 10.54 -19.25 -46.18
N ASN A 9 10.14 -18.40 -47.12
CA ASN A 9 9.03 -18.60 -48.06
C ASN A 9 7.72 -19.03 -47.35
N VAL A 10 7.30 -18.24 -46.36
CA VAL A 10 6.07 -18.46 -45.60
C VAL A 10 5.34 -17.14 -45.30
N ALA A 11 4.07 -17.21 -44.91
CA ALA A 11 3.32 -16.03 -44.49
C ALA A 11 3.89 -15.42 -43.20
N VAL A 12 3.79 -14.10 -43.05
CA VAL A 12 4.23 -13.37 -41.85
C VAL A 12 3.57 -13.92 -40.56
N GLY A 13 2.28 -14.33 -40.64
CA GLY A 13 1.57 -14.98 -39.54
C GLY A 13 2.19 -16.31 -39.11
N THR A 14 2.74 -17.10 -40.09
CA THR A 14 3.44 -18.35 -39.79
C THR A 14 4.74 -18.09 -39.03
N VAL A 15 5.51 -17.09 -39.45
CA VAL A 15 6.71 -16.67 -38.73
C VAL A 15 6.36 -16.27 -37.28
N SER A 16 5.30 -15.51 -37.09
CA SER A 16 4.84 -15.13 -35.77
C SER A 16 4.47 -16.34 -34.90
N ARG A 17 3.78 -17.33 -35.46
CA ARG A 17 3.43 -18.58 -34.74
C ARG A 17 4.67 -19.40 -34.38
N VAL A 18 5.63 -19.54 -35.29
CA VAL A 18 6.88 -20.23 -35.01
C VAL A 18 7.67 -19.53 -33.90
N LEU A 19 7.83 -18.20 -34.00
CA LEU A 19 8.58 -17.42 -33.02
C LEU A 19 7.89 -17.39 -31.64
N ASN A 20 6.57 -17.56 -31.58
CA ASN A 20 5.81 -17.69 -30.32
C ASN A 20 5.62 -19.16 -29.89
N ASN A 21 6.29 -20.11 -30.54
CA ASN A 21 6.32 -21.53 -30.20
C ASN A 21 4.94 -22.22 -30.20
N HIS A 22 4.03 -21.82 -31.11
CA HIS A 22 2.74 -22.49 -31.29
C HIS A 22 2.93 -23.92 -31.76
N ALA A 23 2.21 -24.88 -31.14
CA ALA A 23 2.36 -26.30 -31.40
C ALA A 23 1.77 -26.74 -32.76
N ASP A 24 0.91 -25.93 -33.34
CA ASP A 24 0.15 -26.20 -34.58
C ASP A 24 0.95 -25.96 -35.88
N VAL A 25 2.23 -25.61 -35.77
CA VAL A 25 3.10 -25.40 -36.98
C VAL A 25 3.92 -26.63 -37.23
N ASN A 26 3.84 -27.12 -38.50
CA ASN A 26 4.62 -28.24 -38.98
C ASN A 26 6.12 -28.07 -38.69
N ALA A 27 6.79 -29.19 -38.32
CA ALA A 27 8.19 -29.21 -37.92
C ALA A 27 9.14 -28.66 -38.98
N GLU A 28 8.91 -29.01 -40.25
CA GLU A 28 9.72 -28.57 -41.41
C GLU A 28 9.62 -27.04 -41.59
N ILE A 29 8.43 -26.49 -41.49
CA ILE A 29 8.21 -25.04 -41.56
C ILE A 29 8.87 -24.34 -40.38
N ARG A 30 8.80 -24.93 -39.20
CA ARG A 30 9.47 -24.43 -37.99
C ARG A 30 10.96 -24.33 -38.15
N GLU A 31 11.59 -25.37 -38.74
CA GLU A 31 13.03 -25.41 -38.96
C GLU A 31 13.48 -24.35 -39.97
N ARG A 32 12.79 -24.21 -41.11
CA ARG A 32 13.05 -23.20 -42.14
C ARG A 32 12.94 -21.77 -41.57
N VAL A 33 11.91 -21.47 -40.82
CA VAL A 33 11.74 -20.14 -40.21
C VAL A 33 12.82 -19.88 -39.16
N THR A 34 13.20 -20.87 -38.38
CA THR A 34 14.25 -20.74 -37.35
C THR A 34 15.61 -20.50 -37.97
N GLN A 35 15.91 -21.19 -39.09
CA GLN A 35 17.16 -21.04 -39.86
C GLN A 35 17.23 -19.63 -40.49
N ALA A 36 16.18 -19.21 -41.18
CA ALA A 36 16.10 -17.87 -41.79
C ALA A 36 16.22 -16.75 -40.73
N ALA A 37 15.63 -16.95 -39.54
CA ALA A 37 15.74 -16.00 -38.45
C ALA A 37 17.18 -15.88 -37.91
N ARG A 38 17.92 -16.99 -37.84
CA ARG A 38 19.35 -17.01 -37.43
C ARG A 38 20.24 -16.30 -38.49
N GLU A 39 20.04 -16.61 -39.75
CA GLU A 39 20.85 -16.05 -40.86
C GLU A 39 20.66 -14.53 -40.98
N LEU A 40 19.44 -14.04 -40.74
CA LEU A 40 19.13 -12.63 -40.76
C LEU A 40 19.43 -11.90 -39.40
N GLY A 41 20.07 -12.57 -38.46
CA GLY A 41 20.38 -11.99 -37.14
C GLY A 41 19.12 -11.63 -36.36
N TYR A 42 17.97 -12.23 -36.68
CA TYR A 42 16.71 -12.00 -36.00
C TYR A 42 16.73 -12.74 -34.67
N SER A 43 17.53 -12.22 -33.73
CA SER A 43 17.44 -12.65 -32.35
C SER A 43 16.05 -12.29 -31.81
N ARG A 44 15.42 -13.19 -31.07
CA ARG A 44 14.10 -13.05 -30.47
C ARG A 44 13.93 -11.69 -29.78
N LEU A 45 13.51 -10.68 -30.52
CA LEU A 45 13.11 -9.38 -29.95
C LEU A 45 11.70 -9.41 -29.35
N ARG A 46 11.12 -10.63 -29.22
CA ARG A 46 9.99 -10.91 -28.33
C ARG A 46 10.17 -12.25 -27.61
N GLN A 47 11.27 -12.48 -26.96
CA GLN A 47 11.00 -12.75 -25.56
C GLN A 47 10.14 -11.53 -25.14
N ARG A 48 8.81 -11.72 -24.83
CA ARG A 48 8.19 -10.94 -23.77
C ARG A 48 9.37 -10.50 -22.94
N LYS A 49 9.61 -9.18 -22.76
CA LYS A 49 10.50 -8.75 -21.71
C LYS A 49 10.14 -9.65 -20.53
N ARG A 50 10.78 -10.80 -20.42
CA ARG A 50 11.00 -11.43 -19.14
C ARG A 50 11.55 -10.27 -18.42
N ALA A 51 10.72 -9.83 -17.48
CA ALA A 51 11.00 -8.66 -16.73
C ALA A 51 12.50 -8.53 -16.78
N ARG A 52 12.96 -7.51 -17.52
CA ARG A 52 14.35 -7.10 -17.62
C ARG A 52 14.95 -7.75 -16.40
N GLU A 53 15.94 -8.64 -16.52
CA GLU A 53 16.74 -9.00 -15.39
C GLU A 53 17.22 -7.66 -14.88
N GLN A 54 16.32 -7.02 -14.17
CA GLN A 54 16.71 -6.03 -13.18
C GLN A 54 17.73 -6.84 -12.42
N PRO A 55 18.98 -6.37 -12.30
CA PRO A 55 19.91 -7.02 -11.42
C PRO A 55 19.05 -7.37 -10.20
N VAL A 56 19.01 -8.64 -9.81
CA VAL A 56 18.35 -9.06 -8.60
C VAL A 56 18.94 -8.13 -7.58
N VAL A 57 18.23 -7.04 -7.31
CA VAL A 57 18.58 -6.12 -6.26
C VAL A 57 18.30 -6.95 -5.05
N THR A 58 19.34 -7.67 -4.63
CA THR A 58 19.38 -8.49 -3.42
C THR A 58 19.35 -7.60 -2.18
N SER A 59 19.11 -6.31 -2.34
CA SER A 59 18.87 -5.41 -1.25
C SER A 59 17.37 -5.45 -0.93
N ARG A 60 17.09 -5.99 0.21
CA ARG A 60 15.80 -5.90 0.90
C ARG A 60 15.56 -4.45 1.35
N GLU A 61 15.57 -3.49 0.42
CA GLU A 61 15.48 -2.06 0.75
C GLU A 61 14.08 -1.50 0.51
N ASN A 62 13.11 -2.39 0.33
CA ASN A 62 11.74 -1.99 0.07
C ASN A 62 10.93 -1.93 1.37
N ILE A 63 10.17 -0.87 1.52
CA ILE A 63 9.16 -0.74 2.57
C ILE A 63 7.79 -0.79 1.91
N ALA A 64 6.85 -1.55 2.47
CA ALA A 64 5.50 -1.58 1.94
C ALA A 64 4.52 -0.82 2.84
N VAL A 65 3.62 -0.05 2.21
CA VAL A 65 2.43 0.46 2.86
C VAL A 65 1.27 -0.46 2.50
N ILE A 66 0.58 -0.97 3.51
CA ILE A 66 -0.60 -1.81 3.35
C ILE A 66 -1.79 -1.13 4.01
N CYS A 67 -2.79 -0.78 3.20
CA CYS A 67 -4.11 -0.36 3.67
C CYS A 67 -5.06 -1.55 3.59
N PHE A 68 -5.77 -1.88 4.68
CA PHE A 68 -6.69 -3.02 4.67
C PHE A 68 -7.86 -2.84 5.63
N GLY A 69 -8.93 -3.59 5.41
CA GLY A 69 -10.13 -3.54 6.25
C GLY A 69 -10.85 -2.19 6.22
N MET A 70 -10.68 -1.43 5.15
CA MET A 70 -11.28 -0.11 4.97
C MET A 70 -11.96 -0.03 3.60
N ASP A 71 -13.00 0.79 3.52
CA ASP A 71 -13.61 1.15 2.25
C ASP A 71 -12.56 1.79 1.29
N ASP A 72 -12.64 1.48 0.01
CA ASP A 72 -11.75 2.02 -1.03
C ASP A 72 -11.73 3.56 -1.05
N THR A 73 -12.83 4.21 -0.67
CA THR A 73 -12.93 5.67 -0.58
C THR A 73 -12.02 6.27 0.49
N LEU A 74 -11.69 5.54 1.54
CA LEU A 74 -10.82 6.03 2.63
C LEU A 74 -9.37 6.21 2.20
N VAL A 75 -8.91 5.45 1.21
CA VAL A 75 -7.57 5.63 0.62
C VAL A 75 -7.46 6.93 -0.17
N GLN A 76 -8.59 7.45 -0.66
CA GLN A 76 -8.68 8.70 -1.41
C GLN A 76 -8.73 9.95 -0.52
N LEU A 77 -8.81 9.79 0.80
CA LEU A 77 -8.81 10.94 1.71
C LEU A 77 -7.51 11.73 1.59
N PRO A 78 -7.58 13.08 1.53
CA PRO A 78 -6.40 13.93 1.39
C PRO A 78 -5.31 13.66 2.44
N VAL A 79 -5.69 13.31 3.66
CA VAL A 79 -4.75 13.00 4.75
C VAL A 79 -3.95 11.72 4.48
N ILE A 80 -4.58 10.71 3.90
CA ILE A 80 -3.89 9.45 3.52
C ILE A 80 -2.95 9.71 2.34
N SER A 81 -3.42 10.44 1.34
CA SER A 81 -2.61 10.82 0.18
C SER A 81 -1.38 11.64 0.59
N ALA A 82 -1.54 12.62 1.46
CA ALA A 82 -0.43 13.42 2.00
C ALA A 82 0.57 12.56 2.80
N ALA A 83 0.06 11.61 3.60
CA ALA A 83 0.92 10.68 4.34
C ALA A 83 1.73 9.78 3.39
N LEU A 84 1.09 9.22 2.36
CA LEU A 84 1.77 8.39 1.36
C LEU A 84 2.86 9.17 0.61
N GLN A 85 2.59 10.42 0.23
CA GLN A 85 3.58 11.30 -0.40
C GLN A 85 4.77 11.59 0.53
N GLY A 86 4.49 11.82 1.82
CA GLY A 86 5.54 12.05 2.82
C GLY A 86 6.42 10.82 3.03
N ILE A 87 5.80 9.64 3.10
CA ILE A 87 6.49 8.35 3.24
C ILE A 87 7.36 8.10 2.00
N GLU A 88 6.80 8.23 0.80
CA GLU A 88 7.52 8.02 -0.46
C GLU A 88 8.75 8.94 -0.54
N ARG A 89 8.58 10.24 -0.28
CA ARG A 89 9.68 11.21 -0.29
C ARG A 89 10.79 10.83 0.70
N SER A 90 10.42 10.44 1.91
CA SER A 90 11.39 10.05 2.95
C SER A 90 12.15 8.77 2.57
N LEU A 91 11.47 7.77 2.01
CA LEU A 91 12.10 6.53 1.56
C LEU A 91 13.02 6.78 0.35
N SER A 92 12.56 7.55 -0.63
CA SER A 92 13.33 7.92 -1.81
C SER A 92 14.63 8.65 -1.45
N GLN A 93 14.62 9.55 -0.47
CA GLN A 93 15.81 10.23 0.05
C GLN A 93 16.82 9.27 0.69
N GLN A 94 16.38 8.11 1.14
CA GLN A 94 17.20 7.06 1.72
C GLN A 94 17.58 5.96 0.71
N GLY A 95 17.27 6.14 -0.57
CA GLY A 95 17.50 5.13 -1.62
C GLY A 95 16.59 3.91 -1.53
N ARG A 96 15.49 3.99 -0.78
CA ARG A 96 14.52 2.91 -0.57
C ARG A 96 13.32 3.07 -1.49
N SER A 97 12.69 1.97 -1.84
CA SER A 97 11.48 1.97 -2.67
C SER A 97 10.22 1.72 -1.84
N LEU A 98 9.14 2.43 -2.21
CA LEU A 98 7.82 2.21 -1.62
C LEU A 98 7.04 1.20 -2.46
N MET A 99 6.54 0.15 -1.81
CA MET A 99 5.51 -0.73 -2.35
C MET A 99 4.17 -0.42 -1.72
N PHE A 100 3.08 -0.54 -2.46
CA PHE A 100 1.75 -0.22 -1.95
C PHE A 100 0.75 -1.33 -2.24
N ALA A 101 -0.07 -1.69 -1.25
CA ALA A 101 -1.22 -2.55 -1.43
C ALA A 101 -2.45 -1.98 -0.72
N ASN A 102 -3.58 -1.93 -1.42
CA ASN A 102 -4.89 -1.71 -0.85
C ASN A 102 -5.68 -3.03 -0.86
N ILE A 103 -6.17 -3.44 0.31
CA ILE A 103 -6.86 -4.71 0.52
C ILE A 103 -8.14 -4.45 1.34
N PRO A 104 -9.19 -3.87 0.73
CA PRO A 104 -10.38 -3.41 1.45
C PRO A 104 -10.99 -4.45 2.38
N LYS A 105 -11.04 -5.72 1.97
CA LYS A 105 -11.57 -6.82 2.77
C LYS A 105 -10.54 -7.46 3.71
N GLY A 106 -9.25 -7.18 3.54
CA GLY A 106 -8.19 -7.87 4.28
C GLY A 106 -8.04 -9.36 3.97
N ASP A 107 -8.58 -9.83 2.85
CA ASP A 107 -8.81 -11.24 2.50
C ASP A 107 -7.71 -11.84 1.61
N ARG A 108 -6.74 -11.06 1.18
CA ARG A 108 -5.63 -11.52 0.33
C ARG A 108 -4.27 -11.11 0.86
N VAL A 109 -3.26 -11.92 0.55
CA VAL A 109 -1.85 -11.62 0.85
C VAL A 109 -1.18 -11.07 -0.40
N PRO A 110 -0.60 -9.86 -0.37
CA PRO A 110 0.15 -9.32 -1.49
C PRO A 110 1.36 -10.20 -1.86
N PRO A 111 1.68 -10.37 -3.15
CA PRO A 111 2.82 -11.20 -3.59
C PRO A 111 4.14 -10.83 -2.92
N PHE A 112 4.42 -9.54 -2.73
CA PHE A 112 5.66 -9.07 -2.12
C PHE A 112 5.85 -9.49 -0.65
N LEU A 113 4.75 -9.84 0.08
CA LEU A 113 4.85 -10.43 1.41
C LEU A 113 5.19 -11.91 1.35
N VAL A 114 4.61 -12.63 0.39
CA VAL A 114 4.87 -14.06 0.18
C VAL A 114 6.30 -14.27 -0.29
N GLU A 115 6.76 -13.44 -1.22
CA GLU A 115 8.09 -13.51 -1.84
C GLU A 115 9.18 -12.81 -1.02
N GLN A 116 8.83 -12.25 0.14
CA GLN A 116 9.74 -11.56 1.06
C GLN A 116 10.56 -10.43 0.43
N HIS A 117 9.92 -9.63 -0.42
CA HIS A 117 10.56 -8.52 -1.14
C HIS A 117 10.60 -7.22 -0.34
N VAL A 118 10.19 -7.23 0.93
CA VAL A 118 10.13 -6.05 1.80
C VAL A 118 10.81 -6.32 3.14
N GLU A 119 11.42 -5.28 3.71
CA GLU A 119 12.08 -5.33 5.02
C GLU A 119 11.17 -4.93 6.17
N GLY A 120 10.17 -4.11 5.88
CA GLY A 120 9.27 -3.58 6.89
C GLY A 120 7.97 -3.07 6.30
N LEU A 121 7.00 -2.85 7.18
CA LEU A 121 5.64 -2.52 6.80
C LEU A 121 5.16 -1.26 7.52
N ILE A 122 4.44 -0.43 6.79
CA ILE A 122 3.62 0.66 7.34
C ILE A 122 2.17 0.26 7.10
N LEU A 123 1.40 0.17 8.17
CA LEU A 123 0.06 -0.41 8.14
C LEU A 123 -0.99 0.67 8.40
N LYS A 124 -2.02 0.70 7.58
CA LYS A 124 -3.25 1.43 7.87
C LYS A 124 -4.40 0.44 7.90
N GLY A 125 -4.82 0.10 9.09
CA GLY A 125 -5.97 -0.77 9.34
C GLY A 125 -7.27 0.01 9.49
N PRO A 126 -8.38 -0.71 9.77
CA PRO A 126 -9.68 -0.11 10.03
C PRO A 126 -9.65 0.83 11.24
N ASN A 127 -10.58 1.77 11.26
CA ASN A 127 -10.68 2.77 12.33
C ASN A 127 -11.60 2.33 13.47
N GLN A 128 -12.32 1.24 13.30
CA GLN A 128 -13.30 0.69 14.27
C GLN A 128 -13.29 -0.84 14.23
N GLY A 129 -13.82 -1.45 15.28
CA GLY A 129 -13.90 -2.90 15.42
C GLY A 129 -12.62 -3.52 15.97
N GLU A 130 -12.50 -4.81 15.82
CA GLU A 130 -11.37 -5.64 16.25
C GLU A 130 -10.74 -6.33 15.07
N LEU A 131 -9.45 -6.58 15.15
CA LEU A 131 -8.78 -7.43 14.16
C LEU A 131 -9.03 -8.90 14.49
N PRO A 132 -9.22 -9.75 13.48
CA PRO A 132 -9.27 -11.19 13.72
C PRO A 132 -7.94 -11.67 14.30
N PRO A 133 -7.93 -12.80 15.01
CA PRO A 133 -6.68 -13.44 15.43
C PRO A 133 -5.77 -13.70 14.23
N ALA A 134 -4.46 -13.59 14.41
CA ALA A 134 -3.50 -13.85 13.33
C ALA A 134 -3.59 -15.28 12.77
N SER A 135 -4.03 -16.24 13.59
CA SER A 135 -4.30 -17.61 13.16
C SER A 135 -5.43 -17.74 12.15
N GLU A 136 -6.37 -16.79 12.14
CA GLU A 136 -7.54 -16.78 11.27
C GLU A 136 -7.37 -15.84 10.07
N SER A 137 -6.32 -15.02 10.06
CA SER A 137 -6.02 -14.08 8.98
C SER A 137 -4.66 -14.37 8.35
N PRO A 138 -4.63 -14.94 7.14
CA PRO A 138 -3.38 -15.14 6.41
C PRO A 138 -2.60 -13.83 6.22
N LEU A 139 -3.27 -12.70 6.02
CA LEU A 139 -2.64 -11.39 5.90
C LEU A 139 -1.91 -11.00 7.18
N LEU A 140 -2.58 -11.05 8.33
CA LEU A 140 -2.00 -10.68 9.63
C LEU A 140 -0.86 -11.64 10.03
N SER A 141 -0.97 -12.92 9.70
CA SER A 141 0.10 -13.89 9.97
C SER A 141 1.39 -13.56 9.21
N HIS A 142 1.31 -12.99 8.01
CA HIS A 142 2.48 -12.50 7.27
C HIS A 142 2.98 -11.16 7.80
N ILE A 143 2.07 -10.24 8.11
CA ILE A 143 2.41 -8.93 8.66
C ILE A 143 3.23 -9.07 9.95
N TYR A 144 2.79 -9.88 10.89
CA TYR A 144 3.44 -10.00 12.21
C TYR A 144 4.80 -10.70 12.21
N ARG A 145 5.23 -11.24 11.07
CA ARG A 145 6.59 -11.77 10.88
C ARG A 145 7.63 -10.71 10.52
N LEU A 146 7.17 -9.50 10.16
CA LEU A 146 8.03 -8.42 9.70
C LEU A 146 7.97 -7.25 10.70
N PRO A 147 9.04 -6.44 10.80
CA PRO A 147 8.97 -5.16 11.48
C PRO A 147 7.85 -4.32 10.89
N HIS A 148 6.99 -3.77 11.74
CA HIS A 148 5.86 -2.99 11.26
C HIS A 148 5.47 -1.86 12.20
N VAL A 149 4.89 -0.80 11.63
CA VAL A 149 4.34 0.35 12.34
C VAL A 149 2.95 0.68 11.83
N TRP A 150 2.02 0.96 12.74
CA TRP A 150 0.67 1.37 12.40
C TRP A 150 0.62 2.88 12.19
N LEU A 151 0.04 3.31 11.08
CA LEU A 151 -0.15 4.70 10.71
C LEU A 151 -1.51 5.20 11.20
N MET A 152 -1.52 6.37 11.86
CA MET A 152 -2.73 7.02 12.39
C MET A 152 -3.47 6.16 13.43
N GLY A 153 -2.70 5.51 14.32
CA GLY A 153 -3.21 4.66 15.38
C GLY A 153 -3.43 3.21 14.94
N ARG A 154 -3.77 2.40 15.92
CA ARG A 154 -4.03 0.96 15.75
C ARG A 154 -5.27 0.56 16.54
N LEU A 155 -5.90 -0.54 16.14
CA LEU A 155 -6.99 -1.14 16.91
C LEU A 155 -6.50 -1.75 18.21
N HIS A 156 -7.41 -1.89 19.16
CA HIS A 156 -7.12 -2.62 20.39
C HIS A 156 -6.72 -4.06 20.07
N GLY A 157 -5.73 -4.59 20.79
CA GLY A 157 -5.19 -5.94 20.55
C GLY A 157 -4.22 -6.08 19.36
N ALA A 158 -4.10 -5.06 18.49
CA ALA A 158 -3.09 -5.10 17.42
C ALA A 158 -1.67 -5.04 17.99
N GLN A 159 -0.76 -5.84 17.44
CA GLN A 159 0.65 -5.86 17.81
C GLN A 159 1.45 -4.80 17.04
N GLY A 160 2.64 -4.48 17.54
CA GLY A 160 3.60 -3.58 16.89
C GLY A 160 3.49 -2.12 17.34
N ASP A 161 4.41 -1.30 16.85
CA ASP A 161 4.48 0.14 17.12
C ASP A 161 3.39 0.91 16.37
N HIS A 162 3.15 2.15 16.78
CA HIS A 162 2.21 3.01 16.07
C HIS A 162 2.66 4.46 16.06
N CYS A 163 2.35 5.15 14.97
CA CYS A 163 2.46 6.60 14.82
C CYS A 163 1.05 7.20 14.80
N ASN A 164 0.81 8.20 15.62
CA ASN A 164 -0.50 8.84 15.74
C ASN A 164 -0.35 10.34 15.97
N PHE A 165 -1.45 11.07 15.78
CA PHE A 165 -1.53 12.47 16.21
C PHE A 165 -1.54 12.55 17.73
N ASP A 166 -0.86 13.56 18.26
CA ASP A 166 -0.96 13.90 19.68
C ASP A 166 -2.31 14.56 19.98
N THR A 167 -3.30 13.72 20.29
CA THR A 167 -4.67 14.17 20.57
C THR A 167 -4.76 14.98 21.85
N GLU A 168 -3.89 14.75 22.83
CA GLU A 168 -3.85 15.55 24.06
C GLU A 168 -3.32 16.95 23.79
N ALA A 169 -2.21 17.07 23.07
CA ALA A 169 -1.68 18.37 22.69
C ALA A 169 -2.68 19.15 21.83
N ALA A 170 -3.33 18.51 20.87
CA ALA A 170 -4.35 19.15 20.03
C ALA A 170 -5.55 19.65 20.86
N ALA A 171 -6.03 18.83 21.78
CA ALA A 171 -7.13 19.19 22.68
C ALA A 171 -6.75 20.37 23.59
N ARG A 172 -5.56 20.32 24.19
CA ARG A 172 -5.04 21.39 25.04
C ARG A 172 -4.92 22.71 24.28
N LEU A 173 -4.27 22.68 23.10
CA LEU A 173 -4.11 23.87 22.25
C LEU A 173 -5.47 24.51 21.89
N ALA A 174 -6.47 23.68 21.57
CA ALA A 174 -7.81 24.16 21.27
C ALA A 174 -8.50 24.81 22.48
N ALA A 175 -8.49 24.13 23.66
CA ALA A 175 -9.07 24.65 24.87
C ALA A 175 -8.40 25.96 25.34
N ASP A 176 -7.06 25.99 25.35
CA ASP A 176 -6.27 27.16 25.74
C ASP A 176 -6.52 28.34 24.80
N HIS A 177 -6.61 28.08 23.48
CA HIS A 177 -6.92 29.11 22.50
C HIS A 177 -8.31 29.73 22.72
N LEU A 178 -9.32 28.89 22.96
CA LEU A 178 -10.67 29.38 23.24
C LEU A 178 -10.72 30.18 24.54
N LEU A 179 -10.01 29.75 25.60
CA LEU A 179 -9.89 30.49 26.83
C LEU A 179 -9.24 31.86 26.61
N ALA A 180 -8.13 31.89 25.89
CA ALA A 180 -7.42 33.15 25.53
C ALA A 180 -8.29 34.14 24.73
N LYS A 181 -9.31 33.64 24.01
CA LYS A 181 -10.32 34.45 23.32
C LYS A 181 -11.50 34.84 24.21
N GLY A 182 -11.49 34.47 25.51
CA GLY A 182 -12.53 34.82 26.46
C GLY A 182 -13.75 33.90 26.49
N HIS A 183 -13.67 32.74 25.79
CA HIS A 183 -14.78 31.79 25.80
C HIS A 183 -14.81 30.97 27.09
N THR A 184 -15.83 31.16 27.91
CA THR A 184 -16.07 30.44 29.16
C THR A 184 -16.97 29.21 28.98
N HIS A 185 -17.66 29.11 27.83
CA HIS A 185 -18.47 27.96 27.46
C HIS A 185 -17.92 27.42 26.14
N VAL A 186 -17.61 26.14 26.09
CA VAL A 186 -17.05 25.46 24.93
C VAL A 186 -17.83 24.20 24.63
N GLY A 187 -17.98 23.86 23.35
CA GLY A 187 -18.65 22.67 22.90
C GLY A 187 -17.73 21.80 22.04
N PHE A 188 -17.93 20.50 22.12
CA PHE A 188 -17.31 19.55 21.22
C PHE A 188 -18.40 18.86 20.40
N MET A 189 -18.31 19.01 19.07
CA MET A 189 -19.15 18.27 18.16
C MET A 189 -18.38 17.02 17.73
N ASN A 190 -18.89 15.82 18.07
CA ASN A 190 -18.26 14.57 17.68
C ASN A 190 -18.76 14.17 16.28
N PRO A 191 -17.92 14.26 15.22
CA PRO A 191 -18.37 13.99 13.86
C PRO A 191 -18.63 12.50 13.59
N LYS A 192 -18.06 11.61 14.42
CA LYS A 192 -18.19 10.16 14.29
C LYS A 192 -18.09 9.48 15.66
N PRO A 193 -19.19 9.40 16.40
CA PRO A 193 -19.24 8.67 17.66
C PRO A 193 -18.77 7.22 17.52
N GLY A 194 -18.05 6.72 18.53
CA GLY A 194 -17.50 5.36 18.53
C GLY A 194 -16.17 5.18 17.76
N GLN A 195 -15.69 6.19 17.04
CA GLN A 195 -14.32 6.13 16.51
C GLN A 195 -13.30 6.53 17.56
N ASN A 196 -12.35 5.63 17.87
CA ASN A 196 -11.38 5.79 18.94
C ASN A 196 -10.64 7.13 18.94
N GLN A 197 -10.23 7.63 17.77
CA GLN A 197 -9.52 8.90 17.68
C GLN A 197 -10.36 10.10 18.11
N PHE A 198 -11.65 10.12 17.75
CA PHE A 198 -12.57 11.22 18.14
C PHE A 198 -13.00 11.09 19.59
N GLU A 199 -13.19 9.89 20.09
CA GLU A 199 -13.47 9.65 21.51
C GLU A 199 -12.31 10.09 22.41
N ARG A 200 -11.08 9.80 22.02
CA ARG A 200 -9.89 10.29 22.72
C ARG A 200 -9.76 11.80 22.67
N LEU A 201 -9.96 12.42 21.50
CA LEU A 201 -9.92 13.87 21.35
C LEU A 201 -11.00 14.55 22.20
N LYS A 202 -12.23 14.03 22.17
CA LYS A 202 -13.35 14.50 23.00
C LYS A 202 -13.00 14.46 24.50
N SER A 203 -12.50 13.32 24.95
CA SER A 203 -12.13 13.13 26.36
C SER A 203 -11.01 14.08 26.79
N SER A 204 -9.96 14.21 25.98
CA SER A 204 -8.86 15.13 26.26
C SER A 204 -9.30 16.59 26.23
N PHE A 205 -10.15 16.98 25.29
CA PHE A 205 -10.66 18.34 25.19
C PHE A 205 -11.53 18.70 26.42
N ARG A 206 -12.43 17.78 26.84
CA ARG A 206 -13.23 17.98 28.06
C ARG A 206 -12.36 18.19 29.28
N ILE A 207 -11.36 17.34 29.51
CA ILE A 207 -10.42 17.45 30.63
C ILE A 207 -9.70 18.80 30.61
N CYS A 208 -9.23 19.25 29.45
CA CYS A 208 -8.55 20.53 29.32
C CYS A 208 -9.49 21.71 29.58
N ALA A 209 -10.71 21.68 29.04
CA ALA A 209 -11.73 22.71 29.28
C ALA A 209 -12.11 22.82 30.73
N GLU A 210 -12.36 21.70 31.42
CA GLU A 210 -12.67 21.65 32.87
C GLU A 210 -11.49 22.19 33.72
N ARG A 211 -10.24 21.84 33.37
CA ARG A 211 -9.04 22.40 34.01
C ARG A 211 -8.96 23.92 33.85
N ASN A 212 -9.36 24.44 32.71
CA ASN A 212 -9.42 25.85 32.39
C ASN A 212 -10.68 26.54 32.98
N GLN A 213 -11.47 25.86 33.82
CA GLN A 213 -12.74 26.33 34.38
C GLN A 213 -13.78 26.75 33.32
N GLN A 214 -13.69 26.19 32.13
CA GLN A 214 -14.65 26.39 31.04
C GLN A 214 -15.81 25.39 31.20
N ARG A 215 -17.03 25.86 30.94
CA ARG A 215 -18.20 24.97 30.87
C ARG A 215 -18.17 24.16 29.57
N PHE A 216 -18.10 22.85 29.70
CA PHE A 216 -18.07 21.95 28.54
C PHE A 216 -19.48 21.45 28.17
N THR A 217 -19.80 21.39 26.90
CA THR A 217 -21.02 20.79 26.33
C THR A 217 -20.65 19.83 25.22
N LEU A 218 -21.17 18.61 25.26
CA LEU A 218 -21.08 17.65 24.17
C LEU A 218 -22.27 17.87 23.23
N LEU A 219 -21.98 18.01 21.94
CA LEU A 219 -22.96 18.05 20.86
C LEU A 219 -22.82 16.75 20.03
N GLU A 220 -23.85 15.92 20.06
CA GLU A 220 -23.96 14.67 19.31
C GLU A 220 -24.91 14.79 18.13
#